data_6010e45c6406030735533f4e6e4c10e6
#
_entry.id   6010e45c6406030735533f4e6e4c10e6
#
_cell.length_a   1.000
_cell.length_b   1.000
_cell.length_c   1.000
_cell.angle_alpha   90.00
_cell.angle_beta   90.00
_cell.angle_gamma   90.00
#
_symmetry.space_group_name_H-M   'P 1'
#
loop_
_entity.id
_entity.type
_entity.pdbx_description
1 polymer ?
#
loop_
_entity_poly.entity_id
_entity_poly.type
_entity_poly.pdbx_seq_one_letter_code
_entity_poly.pdbx_strand_id
1 'polypeptide(L)'
;LDIKTCAHVDYDTKATFPQVEATKEFKTTAEKQKYLFKNNEFARKLLASMCVYSANRIPEIADTLVEIDNGMKWGYAWEFGPFETWDNLGLKDSLADIEKAGFTIPANVKRMVEKGGTTFYRIEKGIKQYWDFASDSYKNVPYSPNMVFLSNIKADASKVVLGNSDC
;
A
#
# COMPACT_ATOMS: atom_id res chain seq x y z
N LEU A 1 -25.18 9.69 -20.00
CA LEU A 1 -25.19 9.87 -21.44
C LEU A 1 -24.77 8.57 -22.12
N ASP A 2 -25.62 8.04 -23.00
CA ASP A 2 -25.24 6.91 -23.86
C ASP A 2 -24.41 7.45 -25.03
N ILE A 3 -23.19 6.95 -25.15
CA ILE A 3 -22.22 7.42 -26.15
C ILE A 3 -22.68 7.12 -27.59
N LYS A 4 -23.48 6.06 -27.80
CA LYS A 4 -23.95 5.66 -29.15
C LYS A 4 -25.14 6.50 -29.61
N THR A 5 -26.02 6.86 -28.70
CA THR A 5 -27.29 7.57 -29.02
C THR A 5 -27.20 9.05 -28.69
N CYS A 6 -26.18 9.51 -27.96
CA CYS A 6 -26.05 10.86 -27.40
C CYS A 6 -27.27 11.29 -26.55
N ALA A 7 -28.07 10.34 -26.09
CA ALA A 7 -29.22 10.58 -25.25
C ALA A 7 -28.90 10.37 -23.76
N HIS A 8 -29.61 11.11 -22.90
CA HIS A 8 -29.58 10.81 -21.48
C HIS A 8 -30.36 9.53 -21.23
N VAL A 9 -29.72 8.60 -20.55
CA VAL A 9 -30.33 7.35 -20.07
C VAL A 9 -30.34 7.35 -18.55
N ASP A 10 -31.33 6.69 -17.97
CA ASP A 10 -31.39 6.53 -16.53
C ASP A 10 -30.19 5.75 -16.03
N TYR A 11 -29.62 6.20 -14.92
CA TYR A 11 -28.52 5.52 -14.27
C TYR A 11 -29.03 4.24 -13.60
N ASP A 12 -28.45 3.10 -13.95
CA ASP A 12 -28.76 1.84 -13.28
C ASP A 12 -28.09 1.81 -11.89
N THR A 13 -28.87 2.14 -10.89
CA THR A 13 -28.42 2.12 -9.48
C THR A 13 -28.36 0.71 -8.88
N LYS A 14 -28.75 -0.31 -9.65
CA LYS A 14 -28.77 -1.70 -9.17
C LYS A 14 -27.55 -2.51 -9.61
N ALA A 15 -26.65 -1.92 -10.38
CA ALA A 15 -25.41 -2.59 -10.75
C ALA A 15 -24.61 -2.94 -9.48
N THR A 16 -24.44 -4.20 -9.21
CA THR A 16 -23.69 -4.69 -8.06
C THR A 16 -22.52 -5.53 -8.53
N PHE A 17 -21.42 -5.41 -7.79
CA PHE A 17 -20.23 -6.24 -8.01
C PHE A 17 -20.07 -7.15 -6.80
N PRO A 18 -20.42 -8.44 -6.91
CA PRO A 18 -20.46 -9.37 -5.75
C PRO A 18 -19.16 -9.37 -4.92
N GLN A 19 -18.00 -9.27 -5.58
CA GLN A 19 -16.71 -9.24 -4.89
C GLN A 19 -16.51 -7.94 -4.10
N VAL A 20 -17.05 -6.82 -4.59
CA VAL A 20 -17.01 -5.53 -3.87
C VAL A 20 -18.02 -5.54 -2.72
N GLU A 21 -19.20 -6.10 -2.93
CA GLU A 21 -20.19 -6.26 -1.86
C GLU A 21 -19.64 -7.10 -0.69
N ALA A 22 -18.93 -8.19 -0.99
CA ALA A 22 -18.28 -9.01 0.02
C ALA A 22 -17.25 -8.25 0.87
N THR A 23 -16.70 -7.13 0.36
CA THR A 23 -15.76 -6.32 1.15
C THR A 23 -16.43 -5.48 2.24
N LYS A 24 -17.76 -5.35 2.26
CA LYS A 24 -18.48 -4.61 3.28
C LYS A 24 -18.33 -5.22 4.69
N GLU A 25 -18.02 -6.51 4.76
CA GLU A 25 -17.78 -7.22 6.02
C GLU A 25 -16.42 -6.88 6.66
N PHE A 26 -15.47 -6.38 5.88
CA PHE A 26 -14.14 -6.02 6.38
C PHE A 26 -14.11 -4.62 6.97
N LYS A 27 -13.45 -4.48 8.13
CA LYS A 27 -13.39 -3.22 8.87
C LYS A 27 -12.37 -2.24 8.28
N THR A 28 -11.26 -2.75 7.75
CA THR A 28 -10.13 -1.93 7.31
C THR A 28 -9.96 -1.96 5.79
N THR A 29 -9.43 -0.87 5.23
CA THR A 29 -9.09 -0.79 3.80
C THR A 29 -8.01 -1.82 3.42
N ALA A 30 -7.08 -2.10 4.31
CA ALA A 30 -6.05 -3.11 4.10
C ALA A 30 -6.65 -4.52 3.90
N GLU A 31 -7.62 -4.92 4.73
CA GLU A 31 -8.33 -6.20 4.58
C GLU A 31 -9.11 -6.26 3.26
N LYS A 32 -9.80 -5.17 2.90
CA LYS A 32 -10.54 -5.06 1.62
C LYS A 32 -9.60 -5.21 0.42
N GLN A 33 -8.47 -4.51 0.42
CA GLN A 33 -7.46 -4.60 -0.64
C GLN A 33 -6.91 -6.03 -0.76
N LYS A 34 -6.56 -6.67 0.36
CA LYS A 34 -6.05 -8.04 0.39
C LYS A 34 -7.08 -9.04 -0.14
N TYR A 35 -8.34 -8.91 0.27
CA TYR A 35 -9.43 -9.76 -0.23
C TYR A 35 -9.64 -9.59 -1.74
N LEU A 36 -9.72 -8.37 -2.23
CA LEU A 36 -9.91 -8.07 -3.65
C LEU A 36 -8.72 -8.55 -4.50
N PHE A 37 -7.50 -8.37 -4.01
CA PHE A 37 -6.29 -8.85 -4.67
C PHE A 37 -6.31 -10.37 -4.88
N LYS A 38 -6.80 -11.12 -3.90
CA LYS A 38 -6.89 -12.58 -3.99
C LYS A 38 -8.06 -13.07 -4.83
N ASN A 39 -9.21 -12.41 -4.78
CA ASN A 39 -10.48 -12.93 -5.27
C ASN A 39 -11.03 -12.22 -6.52
N ASN A 40 -10.41 -11.14 -6.98
CA ASN A 40 -10.84 -10.39 -8.16
C ASN A 40 -9.67 -10.14 -9.10
N GLU A 41 -9.74 -10.68 -10.33
CA GLU A 41 -8.65 -10.58 -11.32
C GLU A 41 -8.36 -9.13 -11.73
N PHE A 42 -9.41 -8.32 -11.93
CA PHE A 42 -9.25 -6.91 -12.29
C PHE A 42 -8.54 -6.13 -11.17
N ALA A 43 -8.99 -6.29 -9.92
CA ALA A 43 -8.37 -5.64 -8.78
C ALA A 43 -6.92 -6.10 -8.58
N ARG A 44 -6.64 -7.40 -8.79
CA ARG A 44 -5.28 -7.94 -8.74
C ARG A 44 -4.38 -7.27 -9.76
N LYS A 45 -4.81 -7.20 -11.02
CA LYS A 45 -4.04 -6.54 -12.09
C LYS A 45 -3.82 -5.06 -11.81
N LEU A 46 -4.85 -4.37 -11.32
CA LEU A 46 -4.77 -2.94 -10.98
C LEU A 46 -3.75 -2.69 -9.86
N LEU A 47 -3.88 -3.41 -8.73
CA LEU A 47 -2.97 -3.26 -7.59
C LEU A 47 -1.54 -3.71 -7.94
N ALA A 48 -1.39 -4.81 -8.67
CA ALA A 48 -0.09 -5.28 -9.14
C ALA A 48 0.59 -4.26 -10.05
N SER A 49 -0.13 -3.70 -11.03
CA SER A 49 0.42 -2.69 -11.94
C SER A 49 0.88 -1.44 -11.20
N MET A 50 0.08 -0.97 -10.25
CA MET A 50 0.42 0.18 -9.40
C MET A 50 1.69 -0.07 -8.60
N CYS A 51 1.79 -1.20 -7.90
CA CYS A 51 2.95 -1.56 -7.08
C CYS A 51 4.23 -1.68 -7.95
N VAL A 52 4.14 -2.44 -9.04
CA VAL A 52 5.27 -2.67 -9.96
C VAL A 52 5.72 -1.38 -10.63
N TYR A 53 4.77 -0.57 -11.12
CA TYR A 53 5.07 0.72 -11.72
C TYR A 53 5.81 1.63 -10.74
N SER A 54 5.29 1.79 -9.52
CA SER A 54 5.87 2.64 -8.50
C SER A 54 7.30 2.23 -8.15
N ALA A 55 7.56 0.93 -7.99
CA ALA A 55 8.90 0.45 -7.69
C ALA A 55 9.90 0.67 -8.83
N ASN A 56 9.43 0.59 -10.08
CA ASN A 56 10.26 0.89 -11.25
C ASN A 56 10.57 2.40 -11.42
N ARG A 57 9.86 3.28 -10.73
CA ARG A 57 10.11 4.74 -10.79
C ARG A 57 11.19 5.22 -9.81
N ILE A 58 11.75 4.33 -9.03
CA ILE A 58 12.89 4.63 -8.16
C ILE A 58 14.19 4.16 -8.86
N PRO A 59 15.22 5.03 -9.05
CA PRO A 59 15.32 6.43 -8.59
C PRO A 59 14.90 7.48 -9.66
N GLU A 60 14.17 7.11 -10.71
CA GLU A 60 13.91 7.97 -11.87
C GLU A 60 13.06 9.22 -11.50
N ILE A 61 12.01 9.04 -10.69
CA ILE A 61 11.06 10.10 -10.31
C ILE A 61 11.27 10.54 -8.87
N ALA A 62 11.63 9.61 -8.00
CA ALA A 62 11.84 9.86 -6.58
C ALA A 62 13.01 9.02 -6.08
N ASP A 63 13.79 9.57 -5.14
CA ASP A 63 14.94 8.86 -4.58
C ASP A 63 14.51 7.75 -3.60
N THR A 64 13.36 7.94 -2.94
CA THR A 64 12.85 7.01 -1.94
C THR A 64 11.39 6.61 -2.19
N LEU A 65 11.02 5.45 -1.67
CA LEU A 65 9.64 4.97 -1.71
C LEU A 65 8.69 5.85 -0.86
N VAL A 66 9.21 6.54 0.15
CA VAL A 66 8.44 7.44 1.03
C VAL A 66 7.87 8.62 0.26
N GLU A 67 8.62 9.17 -0.67
CA GLU A 67 8.19 10.31 -1.50
C GLU A 67 7.05 9.93 -2.43
N ILE A 68 7.12 8.73 -3.02
CA ILE A 68 6.05 8.21 -3.87
C ILE A 68 4.77 8.00 -3.07
N ASP A 69 4.87 7.32 -1.92
CA ASP A 69 3.71 7.09 -1.06
C ASP A 69 3.09 8.39 -0.55
N ASN A 70 3.90 9.33 -0.12
CA ASN A 70 3.43 10.65 0.32
C ASN A 70 2.80 11.45 -0.83
N GLY A 71 3.37 11.38 -2.02
CA GLY A 71 2.79 12.01 -3.22
C GLY A 71 1.37 11.52 -3.49
N MET A 72 1.12 10.22 -3.38
CA MET A 72 -0.22 9.66 -3.56
C MET A 72 -1.17 10.00 -2.40
N LYS A 73 -0.69 9.94 -1.17
CA LYS A 73 -1.50 10.27 0.01
C LYS A 73 -1.88 11.74 0.06
N TRP A 74 -0.93 12.63 -0.19
CA TRP A 74 -1.17 14.08 -0.09
C TRP A 74 -1.77 14.67 -1.36
N GLY A 75 -1.41 14.14 -2.52
CA GLY A 75 -1.92 14.64 -3.80
C GLY A 75 -3.31 14.11 -4.16
N TYR A 76 -3.63 12.87 -3.79
CA TYR A 76 -4.88 12.21 -4.18
C TYR A 76 -5.72 11.75 -2.98
N ALA A 77 -5.35 12.14 -1.77
CA ALA A 77 -6.04 11.76 -0.52
C ALA A 77 -6.17 10.22 -0.33
N TRP A 78 -5.21 9.46 -0.79
CA TRP A 78 -5.19 8.02 -0.57
C TRP A 78 -4.85 7.72 0.90
N GLU A 79 -5.48 6.69 1.44
CA GLU A 79 -5.20 6.21 2.80
C GLU A 79 -3.81 5.55 2.88
N PHE A 80 -3.47 4.77 1.85
CA PHE A 80 -2.19 4.09 1.70
C PHE A 80 -1.54 4.46 0.37
N GLY A 81 -0.23 4.69 0.39
CA GLY A 81 0.54 4.77 -0.84
C GLY A 81 0.79 3.39 -1.47
N PRO A 82 1.41 3.33 -2.65
CA PRO A 82 1.67 2.08 -3.36
C PRO A 82 2.48 1.06 -2.55
N PHE A 83 3.50 1.47 -1.83
CA PHE A 83 4.36 0.58 -1.04
C PHE A 83 3.71 0.17 0.28
N GLU A 84 2.97 1.07 0.94
CA GLU A 84 2.13 0.73 2.09
C GLU A 84 1.04 -0.27 1.67
N THR A 85 0.44 -0.10 0.49
CA THR A 85 -0.51 -1.06 -0.07
C THR A 85 0.16 -2.41 -0.33
N TRP A 86 1.37 -2.43 -0.87
CA TRP A 86 2.08 -3.69 -1.12
C TRP A 86 2.40 -4.43 0.18
N ASP A 87 2.78 -3.70 1.24
CA ASP A 87 2.94 -4.28 2.58
C ASP A 87 1.63 -4.86 3.12
N ASN A 88 0.49 -4.19 2.92
CA ASN A 88 -0.83 -4.70 3.29
C ASN A 88 -1.20 -6.00 2.55
N LEU A 89 -0.81 -6.13 1.29
CA LEU A 89 -0.98 -7.37 0.52
C LEU A 89 -0.09 -8.51 1.03
N GLY A 90 1.01 -8.17 1.69
CA GLY A 90 2.09 -9.07 2.08
C GLY A 90 3.12 -9.19 0.96
N LEU A 91 4.30 -8.60 1.16
CA LEU A 91 5.33 -8.53 0.11
C LEU A 91 5.60 -9.90 -0.51
N LYS A 92 6.05 -10.87 0.29
CA LYS A 92 6.42 -12.21 -0.21
C LYS A 92 5.23 -12.98 -0.78
N ASP A 93 4.07 -12.88 -0.13
CA ASP A 93 2.86 -13.63 -0.49
C ASP A 93 2.24 -13.15 -1.81
N SER A 94 2.50 -11.90 -2.18
CA SER A 94 1.96 -11.28 -3.39
C SER A 94 2.82 -11.48 -4.64
N LEU A 95 4.13 -11.80 -4.50
CA LEU A 95 5.05 -11.88 -5.65
C LEU A 95 4.57 -12.87 -6.71
N ALA A 96 4.20 -14.10 -6.30
CA ALA A 96 3.73 -15.12 -7.23
C ALA A 96 2.40 -14.72 -7.92
N ASP A 97 1.52 -14.03 -7.21
CA ASP A 97 0.23 -13.57 -7.78
C ASP A 97 0.43 -12.39 -8.74
N ILE A 98 1.43 -11.54 -8.48
CA ILE A 98 1.84 -10.44 -9.37
C ILE A 98 2.41 -11.02 -10.68
N GLU A 99 3.28 -12.04 -10.60
CA GLU A 99 3.83 -12.72 -11.77
C GLU A 99 2.74 -13.44 -12.59
N LYS A 100 1.80 -14.13 -11.91
CA LYS A 100 0.63 -14.74 -12.57
C LYS A 100 -0.28 -13.71 -13.24
N ALA A 101 -0.33 -12.49 -12.71
CA ALA A 101 -1.08 -11.38 -13.31
C ALA A 101 -0.38 -10.79 -14.57
N GLY A 102 0.82 -11.28 -14.93
CA GLY A 102 1.56 -10.90 -16.11
C GLY A 102 2.59 -9.78 -15.88
N PHE A 103 2.93 -9.48 -14.63
CA PHE A 103 3.90 -8.44 -14.30
C PHE A 103 5.24 -9.05 -13.88
N THR A 104 6.32 -8.42 -14.31
CA THR A 104 7.68 -8.78 -13.85
C THR A 104 7.99 -8.04 -12.56
N ILE A 105 8.46 -8.76 -11.55
CA ILE A 105 8.88 -8.14 -10.28
C ILE A 105 10.10 -7.26 -10.53
N PRO A 106 10.08 -5.98 -10.09
CA PRO A 106 11.19 -5.05 -10.26
C PRO A 106 12.50 -5.55 -9.64
N ALA A 107 13.63 -5.26 -10.28
CA ALA A 107 14.94 -5.73 -9.83
C ALA A 107 15.32 -5.24 -8.43
N ASN A 108 14.95 -4.00 -8.09
CA ASN A 108 15.16 -3.44 -6.75
C ASN A 108 14.36 -4.19 -5.66
N VAL A 109 13.14 -4.63 -5.97
CA VAL A 109 12.31 -5.43 -5.05
C VAL A 109 12.86 -6.85 -4.90
N LYS A 110 13.30 -7.49 -6.01
CA LYS A 110 13.98 -8.80 -5.93
C LYS A 110 15.21 -8.73 -5.04
N ARG A 111 16.06 -7.73 -5.27
CA ARG A 111 17.27 -7.50 -4.47
C ARG A 111 16.94 -7.26 -2.99
N MET A 112 15.89 -6.48 -2.69
CA MET A 112 15.40 -6.29 -1.33
C MET A 112 15.07 -7.62 -0.65
N VAL A 113 14.31 -8.48 -1.31
CA VAL A 113 13.93 -9.80 -0.75
C VAL A 113 15.14 -10.70 -0.56
N GLU A 114 16.09 -10.73 -1.52
CA GLU A 114 17.36 -11.47 -1.43
C GLU A 114 18.23 -10.99 -0.27
N LYS A 115 18.21 -9.69 0.04
CA LYS A 115 18.92 -9.09 1.18
C LYS A 115 18.19 -9.26 2.52
N GLY A 116 17.07 -9.98 2.54
CA GLY A 116 16.30 -10.28 3.75
C GLY A 116 15.26 -9.23 4.11
N GLY A 117 14.98 -8.25 3.25
CA GLY A 117 13.85 -7.34 3.40
C GLY A 117 12.52 -8.10 3.36
N THR A 118 11.65 -7.81 4.30
CA THR A 118 10.35 -8.49 4.44
C THR A 118 9.17 -7.57 4.23
N THR A 119 9.36 -6.27 4.42
CA THR A 119 8.35 -5.21 4.27
C THR A 119 9.04 -3.95 3.79
N PHE A 120 8.33 -3.09 3.07
CA PHE A 120 8.85 -1.77 2.69
C PHE A 120 8.92 -0.82 3.87
N TYR A 121 7.98 -0.95 4.81
CA TYR A 121 7.98 -0.20 6.06
C TYR A 121 8.01 -1.15 7.25
N ARG A 122 8.65 -0.70 8.32
CA ARG A 122 8.59 -1.35 9.64
C ARG A 122 8.63 -0.32 10.75
N ILE A 123 8.20 -0.74 11.93
CA ILE A 123 8.38 0.06 13.16
C ILE A 123 9.41 -0.67 14.01
N GLU A 124 10.50 0.00 14.32
CA GLU A 124 11.54 -0.52 15.22
C GLU A 124 11.76 0.49 16.36
N LYS A 125 11.58 0.02 17.61
CA LYS A 125 11.69 0.85 18.82
C LYS A 125 10.86 2.15 18.77
N GLY A 126 9.64 2.07 18.20
CA GLY A 126 8.74 3.22 18.05
C GLY A 126 9.09 4.17 16.91
N ILE A 127 10.08 3.86 16.09
CA ILE A 127 10.48 4.67 14.94
C ILE A 127 10.06 3.97 13.67
N LYS A 128 9.28 4.66 12.81
CA LYS A 128 8.93 4.14 11.49
C LYS A 128 10.16 4.21 10.59
N GLN A 129 10.49 3.08 10.00
CA GLN A 129 11.59 2.92 9.04
C GLN A 129 11.04 2.52 7.68
N TYR A 130 11.77 2.80 6.63
CA TYR A 130 11.51 2.38 5.26
C TYR A 130 12.73 1.67 4.68
N TRP A 131 12.51 0.78 3.73
CA TRP A 131 13.60 0.15 2.99
C TRP A 131 14.18 1.13 1.97
N ASP A 132 15.45 1.45 2.12
CA ASP A 132 16.16 2.30 1.17
C ASP A 132 16.86 1.45 0.10
N PHE A 133 16.39 1.54 -1.12
CA PHE A 133 16.92 0.78 -2.26
C PHE A 133 18.35 1.17 -2.66
N ALA A 134 18.80 2.35 -2.27
CA ALA A 134 20.17 2.80 -2.56
C ALA A 134 21.21 2.13 -1.64
N SER A 135 20.86 1.93 -0.37
CA SER A 135 21.76 1.32 0.62
C SER A 135 21.43 -0.12 0.96
N ASP A 136 20.33 -0.68 0.40
CA ASP A 136 19.79 -2.01 0.70
C ASP A 136 19.63 -2.26 2.21
N SER A 137 19.08 -1.27 2.91
CA SER A 137 18.90 -1.31 4.36
C SER A 137 17.73 -0.45 4.81
N TYR A 138 17.24 -0.70 6.04
CA TYR A 138 16.21 0.15 6.62
C TYR A 138 16.79 1.48 7.12
N LYS A 139 16.13 2.57 6.77
CA LYS A 139 16.39 3.93 7.24
C LYS A 139 15.19 4.50 7.95
N ASN A 140 15.40 5.41 8.88
CA ASN A 140 14.30 6.11 9.53
C ASN A 140 13.59 7.01 8.52
N VAL A 141 12.24 6.98 8.53
CA VAL A 141 11.45 7.92 7.75
C VAL A 141 11.75 9.33 8.24
N PRO A 142 12.14 10.27 7.35
CA PRO A 142 12.41 11.65 7.76
C PRO A 142 11.10 12.33 8.15
N TYR A 143 11.04 12.85 9.37
CA TYR A 143 9.93 13.64 9.86
C TYR A 143 10.41 15.03 10.25
N SER A 144 9.54 16.03 10.11
CA SER A 144 9.77 17.31 10.76
C SER A 144 9.90 17.10 12.28
N PRO A 145 10.87 17.72 12.96
CA PRO A 145 11.05 17.59 14.41
C PRO A 145 9.79 17.90 15.24
N ASN A 146 8.89 18.70 14.66
CA ASN A 146 7.63 19.10 15.30
C ASN A 146 6.46 18.15 15.03
N MET A 147 6.65 17.09 14.20
CA MET A 147 5.61 16.10 13.94
C MET A 147 5.65 14.99 14.98
N VAL A 148 4.51 14.76 15.62
CA VAL A 148 4.32 13.69 16.59
C VAL A 148 3.32 12.70 16.03
N PHE A 149 3.71 11.43 15.95
CA PHE A 149 2.83 10.35 15.52
C PHE A 149 2.40 9.51 16.72
N LEU A 150 1.09 9.40 16.93
CA LEU A 150 0.54 8.63 18.04
C LEU A 150 0.98 7.16 18.01
N SER A 151 1.09 6.57 16.81
CA SER A 151 1.61 5.22 16.61
C SER A 151 3.02 5.03 17.16
N ASN A 152 3.89 6.03 16.99
CA ASN A 152 5.26 6.00 17.50
C ASN A 152 5.29 6.10 19.04
N ILE A 153 4.38 6.91 19.61
CA ILE A 153 4.24 7.02 21.07
C ILE A 153 3.70 5.71 21.66
N LYS A 154 2.67 5.13 21.04
CA LYS A 154 2.06 3.86 21.50
C LYS A 154 3.03 2.66 21.39
N ALA A 155 4.00 2.70 20.48
CA ALA A 155 5.01 1.66 20.36
C ALA A 155 6.08 1.70 21.47
N ASP A 156 6.18 2.81 22.20
CA ASP A 156 7.05 2.96 23.37
C ASP A 156 6.21 2.73 24.64
N ALA A 157 6.30 1.50 25.16
CA ALA A 157 5.52 1.10 26.33
C ALA A 157 5.75 2.01 27.57
N SER A 158 6.90 2.69 27.68
CA SER A 158 7.19 3.61 28.77
C SER A 158 6.36 4.90 28.72
N LYS A 159 5.77 5.22 27.56
CA LYS A 159 4.94 6.40 27.35
C LYS A 159 3.44 6.11 27.41
N VAL A 160 3.05 4.82 27.50
CA VAL A 160 1.66 4.42 27.64
C VAL A 160 1.29 4.42 29.12
N VAL A 161 0.50 5.41 29.53
CA VAL A 161 0.07 5.57 30.93
C VAL A 161 -1.17 4.69 31.23
N LEU A 162 -2.07 4.55 30.27
CA LEU A 162 -3.28 3.75 30.37
C LEU A 162 -3.62 3.14 29.01
N GLY A 163 -3.93 1.86 28.97
CA GLY A 163 -4.38 1.16 27.77
C GLY A 163 -5.67 0.39 28.06
N ASN A 164 -6.63 0.45 27.15
CA ASN A 164 -7.82 -0.37 27.14
C ASN A 164 -8.09 -0.89 25.72
N SER A 165 -9.19 -1.66 25.55
CA SER A 165 -9.57 -2.22 24.25
C SER A 165 -9.92 -1.16 23.18
N ASP A 166 -10.14 0.08 23.59
CA ASP A 166 -10.67 1.16 22.74
C ASP A 166 -9.59 2.22 22.39
N CYS A 167 -8.36 2.07 22.91
CA CYS A 167 -7.25 3.01 22.75
C CYS A 167 -5.97 2.34 22.26
#